data_d234047b235848eb4a32dd2392f3b2ba
#
_entry.id   d234047b235848eb4a32dd2392f3b2ba
#
_cell.length_a   1.000
_cell.length_b   1.000
_cell.length_c   1.000
_cell.angle_alpha   90.00
_cell.angle_beta   90.00
_cell.angle_gamma   90.00
#
_symmetry.space_group_name_H-M   'P 1'
#
loop_
_entity.id
_entity.type
_entity.pdbx_description
1 polymer ?
#
loop_
_entity_poly.entity_id
_entity_poly.type
_entity_poly.pdbx_seq_one_letter_code
_entity_poly.pdbx_strand_id
1 'polypeptide(L)'
;MTTLLRMPGEPGELTLPALLLRNAEDHGARPALSWRGPDGGWRTLSWAAARRRIGELAAGFRALGVRRGEIVLLMMGNRPEHWLGDLALVHLGAVPVTVYGTAAPGQIVHIARHSRARLAVVEGPRERARWEPLLDDAAARLERLVVVEPADGPPAAGRGAAGRYESFAAVAARGAEAYDPGEFEAAWRQGDPGDTLTVVYTSGTTGDPKGVVVSHRHVLLNAVALDGVVELPDHAAHLCYLPFAHIAERMLGLYLPVFRAAHVYLCADPAAVAPTARELRPAQFFGVPRVWEKLAAAVRAALAELPAERRQAVAAAAETARAHVAHRERGQQPPAALAAAYATAKAQVLDPLLAAAGFDRLVWTASASAPMPPEVVRFWAGFGIVIMDAWGLTETVGVVTTNGPDGFRLGSVGRPLAGLEVRTAADGEIEVRGRTVCAGYLRADGTVEPATGADGWFRTGDIGRIDADGFLWLTDRKKEMIVTSTGKNVSPALVENALKEHPLVGQALVHGDGRSYLVALLVLDPELAPAWAARHGIAGSLAELARHPAVRAEVERGVTVANAWLNRTEQVKRFTLLGEEWGPESGELTPSMKLRRGVIRHKYGRILERMYAM
;
A
#
# COMPACT_ATOMS: atom_id res chain seq x y z
N MET A 1 -22.78 5.03 -19.73
CA MET A 1 -23.54 5.23 -18.48
C MET A 1 -23.28 3.99 -17.63
N THR A 2 -22.36 4.07 -16.67
CA THR A 2 -22.16 3.04 -15.67
C THR A 2 -23.47 2.86 -14.95
N THR A 3 -23.96 1.66 -14.90
CA THR A 3 -25.04 1.29 -13.99
C THR A 3 -24.44 1.41 -12.59
N LEU A 4 -24.51 2.61 -12.01
CA LEU A 4 -24.22 2.79 -10.61
C LEU A 4 -24.99 1.71 -9.88
N LEU A 5 -24.26 0.76 -9.27
CA LEU A 5 -24.87 -0.23 -8.39
C LEU A 5 -25.86 0.52 -7.50
N ARG A 6 -27.11 0.09 -7.47
CA ARG A 6 -28.16 0.78 -6.75
C ARG A 6 -27.70 1.04 -5.32
N MET A 7 -27.46 2.30 -4.99
CA MET A 7 -27.13 2.68 -3.63
C MET A 7 -28.40 2.66 -2.78
N PRO A 8 -28.41 2.01 -1.62
CA PRO A 8 -29.59 1.94 -0.76
C PRO A 8 -29.93 3.28 -0.08
N GLY A 9 -29.11 4.30 -0.27
CA GLY A 9 -29.26 5.64 0.28
C GLY A 9 -28.09 6.55 -0.10
N GLU A 10 -28.05 7.76 0.45
CA GLU A 10 -26.95 8.69 0.28
C GLU A 10 -25.65 8.11 0.89
N PRO A 11 -24.52 8.08 0.16
CA PRO A 11 -23.29 7.44 0.62
C PRO A 11 -22.80 7.88 2.00
N GLY A 12 -22.98 9.16 2.33
CA GLY A 12 -22.58 9.70 3.63
C GLY A 12 -23.50 9.32 4.79
N GLU A 13 -24.62 8.68 4.51
CA GLU A 13 -25.63 8.21 5.46
C GLU A 13 -25.71 6.69 5.54
N LEU A 14 -24.76 5.98 4.93
CA LEU A 14 -24.70 4.53 4.91
C LEU A 14 -23.58 4.00 5.80
N THR A 15 -23.76 2.74 6.21
CA THR A 15 -22.70 1.93 6.83
C THR A 15 -22.22 0.86 5.87
N LEU A 16 -21.00 0.35 6.06
CA LEU A 16 -20.45 -0.73 5.23
C LEU A 16 -21.32 -2.01 5.29
N PRO A 17 -21.90 -2.43 6.44
CA PRO A 17 -22.87 -3.52 6.53
C PRO A 17 -24.08 -3.35 5.62
N ALA A 18 -24.61 -2.15 5.44
CA ALA A 18 -25.74 -1.90 4.55
C ALA A 18 -25.41 -2.21 3.09
N LEU A 19 -24.19 -1.91 2.65
CA LEU A 19 -23.70 -2.23 1.31
C LEU A 19 -23.46 -3.74 1.15
N LEU A 20 -23.01 -4.42 2.20
CA LEU A 20 -22.85 -5.88 2.16
C LEU A 20 -24.20 -6.59 2.06
N LEU A 21 -25.25 -6.08 2.74
CA LEU A 21 -26.63 -6.57 2.56
C LEU A 21 -27.08 -6.40 1.12
N ARG A 22 -26.96 -5.19 0.54
CA ARG A 22 -27.26 -4.94 -0.86
C ARG A 22 -26.55 -5.93 -1.79
N ASN A 23 -25.26 -6.18 -1.58
CA ASN A 23 -24.49 -7.11 -2.43
C ASN A 23 -25.02 -8.54 -2.33
N ALA A 24 -25.43 -8.97 -1.13
CA ALA A 24 -26.00 -10.30 -0.94
C ALA A 24 -27.38 -10.44 -1.57
N GLU A 25 -28.20 -9.38 -1.58
CA GLU A 25 -29.54 -9.36 -2.16
C GLU A 25 -29.48 -9.21 -3.69
N ASP A 26 -28.78 -8.22 -4.21
CA ASP A 26 -28.79 -7.88 -5.63
C ASP A 26 -27.79 -8.72 -6.46
N HIS A 27 -26.71 -9.19 -5.82
CA HIS A 27 -25.59 -9.88 -6.47
C HIS A 27 -25.18 -11.17 -5.77
N GLY A 28 -26.10 -11.78 -5.00
CA GLY A 28 -25.81 -12.90 -4.08
C GLY A 28 -25.07 -14.09 -4.70
N ALA A 29 -25.37 -14.43 -5.96
CA ALA A 29 -24.72 -15.53 -6.68
C ALA A 29 -23.35 -15.15 -7.29
N ARG A 30 -23.03 -13.84 -7.38
CA ARG A 30 -21.75 -13.38 -7.93
C ARG A 30 -20.59 -13.67 -6.98
N PRO A 31 -19.38 -13.98 -7.49
CA PRO A 31 -18.18 -14.13 -6.68
C PRO A 31 -17.85 -12.85 -5.90
N ALA A 32 -17.53 -13.00 -4.62
CA ALA A 32 -17.09 -11.92 -3.73
C ALA A 32 -15.62 -12.04 -3.38
N LEU A 33 -15.19 -13.26 -2.98
CA LEU A 33 -13.87 -13.52 -2.43
C LEU A 33 -13.31 -14.83 -2.96
N SER A 34 -12.07 -14.81 -3.45
CA SER A 34 -11.32 -16.00 -3.84
C SER A 34 -9.94 -16.03 -3.21
N TRP A 35 -9.45 -17.24 -2.91
CA TRP A 35 -8.11 -17.50 -2.36
C TRP A 35 -7.59 -18.85 -2.83
N ARG A 36 -6.28 -19.06 -2.75
CA ARG A 36 -5.69 -20.37 -3.06
C ARG A 36 -5.90 -21.36 -1.95
N GLY A 37 -6.46 -22.53 -2.29
CA GLY A 37 -6.50 -23.67 -1.39
C GLY A 37 -5.14 -24.37 -1.26
N PRO A 38 -5.02 -25.35 -0.33
CA PRO A 38 -3.78 -26.14 -0.18
C PRO A 38 -3.36 -26.92 -1.43
N ASP A 39 -4.34 -27.23 -2.28
CA ASP A 39 -4.15 -27.89 -3.59
C ASP A 39 -3.73 -26.93 -4.72
N GLY A 40 -3.57 -25.63 -4.40
CA GLY A 40 -3.28 -24.57 -5.36
C GLY A 40 -4.48 -24.13 -6.20
N GLY A 41 -5.64 -24.78 -6.08
CA GLY A 41 -6.88 -24.37 -6.76
C GLY A 41 -7.56 -23.18 -6.10
N TRP A 42 -8.34 -22.43 -6.88
CA TRP A 42 -9.15 -21.33 -6.34
C TRP A 42 -10.34 -21.83 -5.54
N ARG A 43 -10.48 -21.33 -4.34
CA ARG A 43 -11.67 -21.43 -3.49
C ARG A 43 -12.41 -20.11 -3.59
N THR A 44 -13.74 -20.14 -3.77
CA THR A 44 -14.53 -18.94 -4.01
C THR A 44 -15.78 -18.91 -3.15
N LEU A 45 -16.06 -17.77 -2.54
CA LEU A 45 -17.34 -17.45 -1.91
C LEU A 45 -18.11 -16.46 -2.77
N SER A 46 -19.40 -16.67 -2.92
CA SER A 46 -20.33 -15.69 -3.47
C SER A 46 -20.65 -14.61 -2.43
N TRP A 47 -21.26 -13.49 -2.84
CA TRP A 47 -21.69 -12.44 -1.91
C TRP A 47 -22.66 -12.94 -0.85
N ALA A 48 -23.63 -13.79 -1.21
CA ALA A 48 -24.56 -14.39 -0.26
C ALA A 48 -23.83 -15.33 0.73
N ALA A 49 -22.92 -16.18 0.24
CA ALA A 49 -22.14 -17.08 1.07
C ALA A 49 -21.18 -16.32 2.00
N ALA A 50 -20.53 -15.26 1.49
CA ALA A 50 -19.65 -14.40 2.28
C ALA A 50 -20.42 -13.71 3.40
N ARG A 51 -21.61 -13.12 3.11
CA ARG A 51 -22.44 -12.46 4.12
C ARG A 51 -22.88 -13.43 5.22
N ARG A 52 -23.30 -14.66 4.85
CA ARG A 52 -23.66 -15.69 5.83
C ARG A 52 -22.46 -16.03 6.73
N ARG A 53 -21.28 -16.25 6.13
CA ARG A 53 -20.06 -16.58 6.89
C ARG A 53 -19.63 -15.43 7.82
N ILE A 54 -19.81 -14.19 7.38
CA ILE A 54 -19.60 -12.98 8.21
C ILE A 54 -20.56 -12.98 9.41
N GLY A 55 -21.83 -13.31 9.19
CA GLY A 55 -22.83 -13.41 10.28
C GLY A 55 -22.49 -14.50 11.29
N GLU A 56 -22.09 -15.68 10.82
CA GLU A 56 -21.64 -16.79 11.66
C GLU A 56 -20.41 -16.36 12.50
N LEU A 57 -19.40 -15.72 11.88
CA LEU A 57 -18.24 -15.22 12.61
C LEU A 57 -18.60 -14.11 13.61
N ALA A 58 -19.52 -13.22 13.26
CA ALA A 58 -20.00 -12.19 14.18
C ALA A 58 -20.63 -12.81 15.42
N ALA A 59 -21.46 -13.85 15.27
CA ALA A 59 -22.02 -14.60 16.40
C ALA A 59 -20.90 -15.25 17.24
N GLY A 60 -19.87 -15.81 16.61
CA GLY A 60 -18.71 -16.37 17.29
C GLY A 60 -17.94 -15.35 18.11
N PHE A 61 -17.64 -14.19 17.54
CA PHE A 61 -16.97 -13.10 18.26
C PHE A 61 -17.84 -12.53 19.40
N ARG A 62 -19.14 -12.41 19.18
CA ARG A 62 -20.08 -12.02 20.26
C ARG A 62 -20.05 -13.02 21.41
N ALA A 63 -20.00 -14.33 21.12
CA ALA A 63 -19.87 -15.37 22.14
C ALA A 63 -18.55 -15.30 22.92
N LEU A 64 -17.49 -14.71 22.34
CA LEU A 64 -16.25 -14.37 23.05
C LEU A 64 -16.37 -13.11 23.92
N GLY A 65 -17.51 -12.43 23.90
CA GLY A 65 -17.76 -11.22 24.67
C GLY A 65 -17.35 -9.92 23.95
N VAL A 66 -17.09 -9.95 22.63
CA VAL A 66 -16.83 -8.74 21.84
C VAL A 66 -18.08 -7.87 21.78
N ARG A 67 -17.95 -6.59 22.05
CA ARG A 67 -19.04 -5.61 22.12
C ARG A 67 -18.83 -4.46 21.13
N ARG A 68 -19.90 -3.72 20.85
CA ARG A 68 -19.85 -2.49 20.07
C ARG A 68 -18.82 -1.51 20.66
N GLY A 69 -18.02 -0.90 19.77
CA GLY A 69 -16.97 0.06 20.10
C GLY A 69 -15.67 -0.56 20.61
N GLU A 70 -15.64 -1.88 20.88
CA GLU A 70 -14.39 -2.55 21.33
C GLU A 70 -13.43 -2.74 20.16
N ILE A 71 -12.15 -2.44 20.41
CA ILE A 71 -11.07 -2.72 19.46
C ILE A 71 -10.68 -4.19 19.54
N VAL A 72 -10.59 -4.82 18.36
CA VAL A 72 -10.03 -6.16 18.19
C VAL A 72 -8.82 -6.07 17.26
N LEU A 73 -7.68 -6.57 17.72
CA LEU A 73 -6.43 -6.54 16.96
C LEU A 73 -6.34 -7.76 16.04
N LEU A 74 -5.92 -7.53 14.79
CA LEU A 74 -5.76 -8.57 13.79
C LEU A 74 -4.32 -8.56 13.29
N MET A 75 -3.58 -9.67 13.43
CA MET A 75 -2.23 -9.82 12.91
C MET A 75 -2.12 -11.07 12.05
N MET A 76 -2.46 -10.93 10.80
CA MET A 76 -2.42 -12.00 9.80
C MET A 76 -2.27 -11.42 8.39
N GLY A 77 -1.83 -12.24 7.44
CA GLY A 77 -1.71 -11.90 6.04
C GLY A 77 -3.04 -11.78 5.29
N ASN A 78 -2.96 -11.68 3.96
CA ASN A 78 -4.14 -11.59 3.09
C ASN A 78 -4.75 -12.99 2.91
N ARG A 79 -5.67 -13.32 3.80
CA ARG A 79 -6.34 -14.62 3.89
C ARG A 79 -7.84 -14.45 4.16
N PRO A 80 -8.67 -15.45 3.85
CA PRO A 80 -10.12 -15.34 4.01
C PRO A 80 -10.54 -15.04 5.45
N GLU A 81 -9.86 -15.59 6.45
CA GLU A 81 -10.15 -15.33 7.87
C GLU A 81 -9.97 -13.85 8.23
N HIS A 82 -9.01 -13.15 7.60
CA HIS A 82 -8.82 -11.72 7.79
C HIS A 82 -9.99 -10.92 7.22
N TRP A 83 -10.28 -11.12 5.93
CA TRP A 83 -11.33 -10.39 5.22
C TRP A 83 -12.71 -10.61 5.86
N LEU A 84 -13.06 -11.87 6.14
CA LEU A 84 -14.33 -12.24 6.76
C LEU A 84 -14.41 -11.80 8.22
N GLY A 85 -13.33 -11.98 8.99
CA GLY A 85 -13.26 -11.60 10.40
C GLY A 85 -13.34 -10.09 10.62
N ASP A 86 -12.65 -9.30 9.78
CA ASP A 86 -12.74 -7.84 9.80
C ASP A 86 -14.19 -7.37 9.59
N LEU A 87 -14.84 -7.84 8.54
CA LEU A 87 -16.25 -7.52 8.25
C LEU A 87 -17.22 -8.05 9.32
N ALA A 88 -16.93 -9.18 9.94
CA ALA A 88 -17.75 -9.70 11.05
C ALA A 88 -17.69 -8.78 12.28
N LEU A 89 -16.52 -8.29 12.63
CA LEU A 89 -16.32 -7.31 13.70
C LEU A 89 -17.06 -6.00 13.39
N VAL A 90 -16.96 -5.53 12.15
CA VAL A 90 -17.69 -4.33 11.69
C VAL A 90 -19.20 -4.49 11.84
N HIS A 91 -19.78 -5.68 11.57
CA HIS A 91 -21.21 -5.93 11.75
C HIS A 91 -21.64 -5.95 13.22
N LEU A 92 -20.74 -6.28 14.14
CA LEU A 92 -20.98 -6.13 15.58
C LEU A 92 -20.86 -4.67 16.05
N GLY A 93 -20.40 -3.75 15.19
CA GLY A 93 -20.00 -2.40 15.57
C GLY A 93 -18.72 -2.38 16.39
N ALA A 94 -17.95 -3.47 16.41
CA ALA A 94 -16.60 -3.50 16.95
C ALA A 94 -15.62 -2.90 15.94
N VAL A 95 -14.43 -2.57 16.40
CA VAL A 95 -13.42 -1.83 15.63
C VAL A 95 -12.24 -2.76 15.30
N PRO A 96 -12.19 -3.37 14.11
CA PRO A 96 -11.03 -4.16 13.69
C PRO A 96 -9.82 -3.24 13.45
N VAL A 97 -8.66 -3.64 13.99
CA VAL A 97 -7.39 -2.92 13.85
C VAL A 97 -6.33 -3.90 13.38
N THR A 98 -5.91 -3.76 12.14
CA THR A 98 -4.87 -4.62 11.58
C THR A 98 -3.49 -4.13 11.95
N VAL A 99 -2.67 -5.03 12.47
CA VAL A 99 -1.26 -4.82 12.81
C VAL A 99 -0.39 -5.48 11.75
N TYR A 100 0.64 -4.77 11.28
CA TYR A 100 1.57 -5.32 10.30
C TYR A 100 2.25 -6.60 10.82
N GLY A 101 2.28 -7.67 10.03
CA GLY A 101 3.04 -8.89 10.33
C GLY A 101 4.53 -8.63 10.57
N THR A 102 5.07 -7.57 9.96
CA THR A 102 6.46 -7.10 10.09
C THR A 102 6.68 -6.08 11.22
N ALA A 103 5.66 -5.78 12.05
CA ALA A 103 5.81 -4.83 13.15
C ALA A 103 6.87 -5.30 14.14
N ALA A 104 7.75 -4.41 14.59
CA ALA A 104 8.75 -4.73 15.60
C ALA A 104 8.10 -5.03 16.97
N PRO A 105 8.73 -5.82 17.87
CA PRO A 105 8.15 -6.17 19.16
C PRO A 105 7.68 -4.94 19.97
N GLY A 106 8.47 -3.88 20.01
CA GLY A 106 8.10 -2.63 20.70
C GLY A 106 6.85 -1.95 20.13
N GLN A 107 6.63 -2.06 18.83
CA GLN A 107 5.42 -1.53 18.19
C GLN A 107 4.18 -2.35 18.56
N ILE A 108 4.32 -3.67 18.63
CA ILE A 108 3.23 -4.56 19.07
C ILE A 108 2.83 -4.23 20.50
N VAL A 109 3.81 -4.10 21.40
CA VAL A 109 3.59 -3.69 22.80
C VAL A 109 2.88 -2.34 22.87
N HIS A 110 3.37 -1.36 22.12
CA HIS A 110 2.77 -0.03 22.08
C HIS A 110 1.30 -0.10 21.60
N ILE A 111 1.03 -0.76 20.47
CA ILE A 111 -0.31 -0.88 19.91
C ILE A 111 -1.26 -1.60 20.88
N ALA A 112 -0.83 -2.69 21.48
CA ALA A 112 -1.64 -3.44 22.44
C ALA A 112 -2.04 -2.60 23.67
N ARG A 113 -1.09 -1.86 24.25
CA ARG A 113 -1.34 -0.98 25.39
C ARG A 113 -2.20 0.22 25.02
N HIS A 114 -1.86 0.86 23.89
CA HIS A 114 -2.52 2.08 23.42
C HIS A 114 -3.96 1.86 22.98
N SER A 115 -4.22 0.75 22.26
CA SER A 115 -5.57 0.40 21.77
C SER A 115 -6.51 -0.10 22.86
N ARG A 116 -5.98 -0.55 24.00
CA ARG A 116 -6.74 -1.15 25.11
C ARG A 116 -7.57 -2.39 24.68
N ALA A 117 -7.17 -3.04 23.58
CA ALA A 117 -7.85 -4.22 23.07
C ALA A 117 -7.76 -5.40 24.06
N ARG A 118 -8.88 -6.10 24.22
CA ARG A 118 -8.97 -7.31 25.07
C ARG A 118 -8.75 -8.60 24.28
N LEU A 119 -8.91 -8.54 22.96
CA LEU A 119 -8.81 -9.67 22.05
C LEU A 119 -7.86 -9.35 20.91
N ALA A 120 -6.98 -10.30 20.59
CA ALA A 120 -6.22 -10.29 19.34
C ALA A 120 -6.42 -11.60 18.58
N VAL A 121 -6.56 -11.50 17.26
CA VAL A 121 -6.59 -12.64 16.34
C VAL A 121 -5.27 -12.67 15.59
N VAL A 122 -4.54 -13.77 15.67
CA VAL A 122 -3.20 -13.92 15.11
C VAL A 122 -3.13 -15.10 14.16
N GLU A 123 -2.24 -15.02 13.17
CA GLU A 123 -2.18 -16.02 12.11
C GLU A 123 -1.75 -17.39 12.63
N GLY A 124 -0.57 -17.49 13.18
CA GLY A 124 0.01 -18.78 13.54
C GLY A 124 0.94 -18.74 14.74
N PRO A 125 1.77 -19.79 14.92
CA PRO A 125 2.66 -19.91 16.07
C PRO A 125 3.67 -18.77 16.21
N ARG A 126 4.16 -18.23 15.08
CA ARG A 126 5.11 -17.13 15.05
C ARG A 126 4.51 -15.84 15.62
N GLU A 127 3.33 -15.48 15.15
CA GLU A 127 2.61 -14.30 15.61
C GLU A 127 2.18 -14.50 17.06
N ARG A 128 1.63 -15.68 17.38
CA ARG A 128 1.27 -16.04 18.76
C ARG A 128 2.41 -15.79 19.74
N ALA A 129 3.62 -16.27 19.46
CA ALA A 129 4.78 -16.11 20.33
C ALA A 129 5.13 -14.65 20.60
N ARG A 130 4.81 -13.75 19.69
CA ARG A 130 5.03 -12.29 19.83
C ARG A 130 3.95 -11.61 20.68
N TRP A 131 2.73 -12.15 20.70
CA TRP A 131 1.59 -11.60 21.45
C TRP A 131 1.39 -12.25 22.83
N GLU A 132 1.82 -13.48 23.01
CA GLU A 132 1.63 -14.25 24.24
C GLU A 132 2.14 -13.54 25.51
N PRO A 133 3.31 -12.87 25.52
CA PRO A 133 3.79 -12.12 26.68
C PRO A 133 2.86 -10.98 27.12
N LEU A 134 2.05 -10.45 26.21
CA LEU A 134 1.13 -9.35 26.49
C LEU A 134 -0.12 -9.78 27.28
N LEU A 135 -0.41 -11.07 27.32
CA LEU A 135 -1.47 -11.62 28.18
C LEU A 135 -1.18 -11.45 29.68
N ASP A 136 0.10 -11.32 30.04
CA ASP A 136 0.55 -11.10 31.41
C ASP A 136 0.94 -9.63 31.67
N ASP A 137 0.85 -8.78 30.65
CA ASP A 137 1.14 -7.36 30.78
C ASP A 137 -0.13 -6.59 31.20
N ALA A 138 -0.17 -6.21 32.48
CA ALA A 138 -1.30 -5.47 33.04
C ALA A 138 -1.62 -4.14 32.32
N ALA A 139 -0.65 -3.53 31.63
CA ALA A 139 -0.84 -2.31 30.86
C ALA A 139 -1.49 -2.58 29.48
N ALA A 140 -1.42 -3.80 28.96
CA ALA A 140 -1.93 -4.16 27.65
C ALA A 140 -3.42 -4.53 27.63
N ARG A 141 -4.06 -4.78 28.76
CA ARG A 141 -5.47 -5.25 28.88
C ARG A 141 -5.84 -6.45 28.00
N LEU A 142 -4.87 -7.12 27.38
CA LEU A 142 -5.11 -8.25 26.50
C LEU A 142 -5.49 -9.49 27.34
N GLU A 143 -6.67 -10.04 27.09
CA GLU A 143 -7.20 -11.17 27.85
C GLU A 143 -7.12 -12.48 27.07
N ARG A 144 -7.21 -12.42 25.72
CA ARG A 144 -7.35 -13.60 24.90
C ARG A 144 -6.68 -13.46 23.54
N LEU A 145 -6.13 -14.58 23.05
CA LEU A 145 -5.66 -14.76 21.69
C LEU A 145 -6.51 -15.79 20.96
N VAL A 146 -6.94 -15.45 19.75
CA VAL A 146 -7.51 -16.39 18.79
C VAL A 146 -6.45 -16.67 17.73
N VAL A 147 -6.14 -17.95 17.49
CA VAL A 147 -5.09 -18.37 16.55
C VAL A 147 -5.74 -19.04 15.34
N VAL A 148 -5.40 -18.59 14.14
CA VAL A 148 -6.00 -19.10 12.90
C VAL A 148 -5.40 -20.46 12.54
N GLU A 149 -4.08 -20.59 12.58
CA GLU A 149 -3.34 -21.85 12.34
C GLU A 149 -2.65 -22.28 13.64
N PRO A 150 -3.37 -22.96 14.55
CA PRO A 150 -2.71 -23.49 15.73
C PRO A 150 -1.69 -24.56 15.31
N ALA A 151 -0.51 -24.59 15.96
CA ALA A 151 0.42 -25.69 15.82
C ALA A 151 -0.26 -27.01 16.24
N ASP A 152 0.21 -28.13 15.70
CA ASP A 152 -0.29 -29.46 16.08
C ASP A 152 -0.20 -29.67 17.60
N GLY A 153 -1.37 -29.81 18.21
CA GLY A 153 -1.56 -29.98 19.65
C GLY A 153 -2.11 -28.74 20.36
N PRO A 154 -2.82 -28.95 21.48
CA PRO A 154 -3.24 -27.85 22.33
C PRO A 154 -1.99 -27.14 22.84
N PRO A 155 -2.01 -25.79 23.02
CA PRO A 155 -0.92 -25.06 23.61
C PRO A 155 -0.55 -25.75 24.94
N ALA A 156 0.77 -25.94 25.17
CA ALA A 156 1.25 -26.53 26.39
C ALA A 156 0.58 -25.80 27.58
N ALA A 157 -0.26 -26.52 28.28
CA ALA A 157 -1.06 -25.98 29.39
C ALA A 157 -0.13 -25.52 30.51
N GLY A 158 0.33 -24.30 30.44
CA GLY A 158 0.81 -23.58 31.61
C GLY A 158 -0.39 -23.43 32.56
N ARG A 159 -0.15 -23.63 33.87
CA ARG A 159 -1.17 -23.44 34.89
C ARG A 159 -1.77 -22.02 34.74
N GLY A 160 -3.06 -21.94 34.31
CA GLY A 160 -3.77 -20.68 34.07
C GLY A 160 -4.18 -20.40 32.61
N ALA A 161 -3.85 -21.28 31.64
CA ALA A 161 -4.09 -21.06 30.22
C ALA A 161 -5.52 -21.38 29.74
N ALA A 162 -6.35 -22.00 30.57
CA ALA A 162 -7.75 -22.31 30.19
C ALA A 162 -8.52 -21.01 29.92
N GLY A 163 -8.98 -20.84 28.67
CA GLY A 163 -9.77 -19.68 28.23
C GLY A 163 -8.96 -18.50 27.67
N ARG A 164 -7.61 -18.51 27.73
CA ARG A 164 -6.77 -17.44 27.15
C ARG A 164 -6.46 -17.64 25.65
N TYR A 165 -6.59 -18.86 25.18
CA TYR A 165 -6.34 -19.24 23.78
C TYR A 165 -7.55 -19.96 23.19
N GLU A 166 -7.83 -19.64 21.95
CA GLU A 166 -8.87 -20.32 21.18
C GLU A 166 -8.44 -20.43 19.72
N SER A 167 -8.89 -21.49 19.00
CA SER A 167 -8.70 -21.55 17.56
C SER A 167 -9.77 -20.73 16.83
N PHE A 168 -9.40 -20.08 15.73
CA PHE A 168 -10.37 -19.39 14.88
C PHE A 168 -11.46 -20.35 14.38
N ALA A 169 -11.11 -21.60 14.11
CA ALA A 169 -12.05 -22.63 13.70
C ALA A 169 -13.10 -22.92 14.81
N ALA A 170 -12.69 -22.93 16.09
CA ALA A 170 -13.63 -23.11 17.20
C ALA A 170 -14.57 -21.89 17.36
N VAL A 171 -14.05 -20.68 17.16
CA VAL A 171 -14.87 -19.46 17.14
C VAL A 171 -15.90 -19.52 16.00
N ALA A 172 -15.47 -19.93 14.79
CA ALA A 172 -16.35 -20.07 13.63
C ALA A 172 -17.42 -21.18 13.84
N ALA A 173 -17.05 -22.32 14.41
CA ALA A 173 -17.98 -23.42 14.69
C ALA A 173 -19.06 -23.00 15.71
N ARG A 174 -18.64 -22.40 16.83
CA ARG A 174 -19.56 -21.85 17.84
C ARG A 174 -20.47 -20.78 17.24
N GLY A 175 -19.91 -19.93 16.39
CA GLY A 175 -20.66 -18.91 15.69
C GLY A 175 -21.72 -19.49 14.74
N ALA A 176 -21.39 -20.55 14.01
CA ALA A 176 -22.35 -21.23 13.13
C ALA A 176 -23.52 -21.85 13.88
N GLU A 177 -23.26 -22.39 15.09
CA GLU A 177 -24.31 -22.93 15.99
C GLU A 177 -25.18 -21.83 16.60
N ALA A 178 -24.57 -20.66 16.93
CA ALA A 178 -25.23 -19.54 17.60
C ALA A 178 -25.81 -18.49 16.61
N TYR A 179 -25.68 -18.71 15.31
CA TYR A 179 -26.08 -17.72 14.32
C TYR A 179 -27.60 -17.57 14.24
N ASP A 180 -28.08 -16.40 14.56
CA ASP A 180 -29.46 -15.97 14.34
C ASP A 180 -29.49 -14.78 13.34
N PRO A 181 -30.17 -14.96 12.18
CA PRO A 181 -30.26 -13.90 11.18
C PRO A 181 -30.89 -12.59 11.71
N GLY A 182 -31.92 -12.73 12.59
CA GLY A 182 -32.62 -11.56 13.15
C GLY A 182 -31.72 -10.75 14.09
N GLU A 183 -30.99 -11.43 14.96
CA GLU A 183 -30.01 -10.76 15.84
C GLU A 183 -28.86 -10.14 15.04
N PHE A 184 -28.39 -10.82 13.99
CA PHE A 184 -27.36 -10.28 13.10
C PHE A 184 -27.83 -9.00 12.42
N GLU A 185 -29.06 -8.99 11.86
CA GLU A 185 -29.63 -7.79 11.26
C GLU A 185 -29.83 -6.66 12.28
N ALA A 186 -30.34 -6.96 13.46
CA ALA A 186 -30.56 -5.98 14.51
C ALA A 186 -29.23 -5.35 15.02
N ALA A 187 -28.15 -6.13 15.09
CA ALA A 187 -26.86 -5.66 15.59
C ALA A 187 -26.24 -4.56 14.72
N TRP A 188 -26.13 -4.77 13.42
CA TRP A 188 -25.48 -3.79 12.54
C TRP A 188 -26.37 -2.58 12.23
N ARG A 189 -27.71 -2.72 12.24
CA ARG A 189 -28.66 -1.61 12.02
C ARG A 189 -28.63 -0.55 13.11
N GLN A 190 -28.01 -0.83 14.26
CA GLN A 190 -27.77 0.16 15.31
C GLN A 190 -26.58 1.09 15.01
N GLY A 191 -25.82 0.80 13.95
CA GLY A 191 -24.64 1.58 13.59
C GLY A 191 -24.97 2.91 12.94
N ASP A 192 -24.18 3.94 13.29
CA ASP A 192 -24.20 5.26 12.67
C ASP A 192 -23.08 5.39 11.63
N PRO A 193 -23.29 6.11 10.52
CA PRO A 193 -22.22 6.39 9.55
C PRO A 193 -20.99 7.08 10.16
N GLY A 194 -21.16 7.79 11.26
CA GLY A 194 -20.08 8.42 12.03
C GLY A 194 -19.34 7.46 12.97
N ASP A 195 -19.87 6.24 13.22
CA ASP A 195 -19.19 5.27 14.08
C ASP A 195 -17.80 4.91 13.53
N THR A 196 -16.88 4.63 14.43
CA THR A 196 -15.51 4.19 14.06
C THR A 196 -15.58 2.84 13.37
N LEU A 197 -15.20 2.82 12.10
CA LEU A 197 -15.09 1.60 11.29
C LEU A 197 -13.79 0.85 11.58
N THR A 198 -12.70 1.58 11.72
CA THR A 198 -11.36 1.04 11.97
C THR A 198 -10.45 2.11 12.57
N VAL A 199 -9.36 1.67 13.21
CA VAL A 199 -8.22 2.51 13.54
C VAL A 199 -6.99 1.99 12.80
N VAL A 200 -6.33 2.86 12.04
CA VAL A 200 -5.13 2.50 11.28
C VAL A 200 -3.91 3.10 11.95
N TYR A 201 -3.01 2.24 12.44
CA TYR A 201 -1.77 2.71 13.06
C TYR A 201 -0.74 3.07 11.99
N THR A 202 -0.35 4.34 11.96
CA THR A 202 0.69 4.84 11.07
C THR A 202 2.05 4.72 11.72
N SER A 203 2.99 4.07 11.04
CA SER A 203 4.39 4.09 11.45
C SER A 203 5.00 5.45 11.07
N GLY A 204 4.91 6.43 11.95
CA GLY A 204 5.66 7.68 11.78
C GLY A 204 7.16 7.38 11.59
N THR A 205 7.85 8.17 10.78
CA THR A 205 9.33 8.08 10.65
C THR A 205 10.04 8.45 11.96
N THR A 206 9.30 9.08 12.89
CA THR A 206 9.79 9.53 14.21
C THR A 206 8.73 9.27 15.27
N GLY A 207 9.00 8.35 16.21
CA GLY A 207 8.16 8.09 17.37
C GLY A 207 7.27 6.85 17.26
N ASP A 208 6.41 6.69 18.27
CA ASP A 208 5.46 5.59 18.34
C ASP A 208 4.33 5.72 17.30
N PRO A 209 3.79 4.59 16.82
CA PRO A 209 2.68 4.59 15.88
C PRO A 209 1.44 5.33 16.43
N LYS A 210 0.82 6.19 15.61
CA LYS A 210 -0.42 6.89 15.95
C LYS A 210 -1.62 6.17 15.33
N GLY A 211 -2.67 5.98 16.11
CA GLY A 211 -3.93 5.38 15.64
C GLY A 211 -4.85 6.40 14.98
N VAL A 212 -4.99 6.37 13.67
CA VAL A 212 -5.89 7.23 12.90
C VAL A 212 -7.30 6.66 12.93
N VAL A 213 -8.27 7.43 13.41
CA VAL A 213 -9.66 7.01 13.58
C VAL A 213 -10.45 7.26 12.28
N VAL A 214 -10.97 6.20 11.69
CA VAL A 214 -11.67 6.20 10.41
C VAL A 214 -13.11 5.72 10.59
N SER A 215 -14.10 6.48 10.12
CA SER A 215 -15.52 6.11 10.18
C SER A 215 -16.04 5.51 8.86
N HIS A 216 -17.24 4.91 8.90
CA HIS A 216 -17.95 4.47 7.70
C HIS A 216 -18.13 5.61 6.70
N ARG A 217 -18.56 6.78 7.17
CA ARG A 217 -18.78 7.98 6.36
C ARG A 217 -17.53 8.38 5.59
N HIS A 218 -16.37 8.42 6.25
CA HIS A 218 -15.10 8.79 5.60
C HIS A 218 -14.76 7.84 4.45
N VAL A 219 -14.89 6.54 4.69
CA VAL A 219 -14.60 5.49 3.70
C VAL A 219 -15.54 5.57 2.51
N LEU A 220 -16.86 5.67 2.75
CA LEU A 220 -17.84 5.64 1.67
C LEU A 220 -17.78 6.92 0.82
N LEU A 221 -17.51 8.08 1.42
CA LEU A 221 -17.30 9.30 0.65
C LEU A 221 -16.03 9.26 -0.20
N ASN A 222 -14.93 8.67 0.32
CA ASN A 222 -13.72 8.48 -0.47
C ASN A 222 -13.95 7.45 -1.59
N ALA A 223 -14.71 6.37 -1.32
CA ALA A 223 -15.08 5.38 -2.33
C ALA A 223 -15.86 6.00 -3.50
N VAL A 224 -16.85 6.84 -3.20
CA VAL A 224 -17.63 7.57 -4.23
C VAL A 224 -16.74 8.50 -5.04
N ALA A 225 -15.86 9.25 -4.36
CA ALA A 225 -14.96 10.19 -5.03
C ALA A 225 -13.97 9.47 -5.97
N LEU A 226 -13.44 8.32 -5.55
CA LEU A 226 -12.58 7.46 -6.40
C LEU A 226 -13.35 6.83 -7.56
N ASP A 227 -14.57 6.36 -7.31
CA ASP A 227 -15.45 5.78 -8.34
C ASP A 227 -15.75 6.76 -9.46
N GLY A 228 -15.85 8.05 -9.12
CA GLY A 228 -16.05 9.13 -10.09
C GLY A 228 -14.85 9.44 -10.99
N VAL A 229 -13.65 8.90 -10.70
CA VAL A 229 -12.45 9.15 -11.51
C VAL A 229 -12.31 8.16 -12.67
N VAL A 230 -12.67 6.90 -12.43
CA VAL A 230 -12.48 5.82 -13.42
C VAL A 230 -13.70 4.92 -13.45
N GLU A 231 -14.24 4.76 -14.64
CA GLU A 231 -15.29 3.78 -14.92
C GLU A 231 -14.68 2.37 -15.02
N LEU A 232 -14.77 1.60 -13.96
CA LEU A 232 -14.37 0.19 -13.97
C LEU A 232 -15.54 -0.71 -14.39
N PRO A 233 -15.26 -1.86 -15.05
CA PRO A 233 -16.30 -2.85 -15.34
C PRO A 233 -17.01 -3.29 -14.06
N ASP A 234 -18.31 -3.58 -14.18
CA ASP A 234 -19.08 -4.17 -13.08
C ASP A 234 -18.42 -5.46 -12.58
N HIS A 235 -18.37 -5.63 -11.27
CA HIS A 235 -17.76 -6.80 -10.61
C HIS A 235 -16.29 -7.03 -10.99
N ALA A 236 -15.56 -5.95 -11.33
CA ALA A 236 -14.15 -6.03 -11.71
C ALA A 236 -13.33 -6.82 -10.66
N ALA A 237 -12.44 -7.68 -11.16
CA ALA A 237 -11.52 -8.39 -10.30
C ALA A 237 -10.50 -7.44 -9.67
N HIS A 238 -10.28 -7.59 -8.36
CA HIS A 238 -9.21 -6.91 -7.62
C HIS A 238 -8.21 -7.94 -7.09
N LEU A 239 -6.93 -7.77 -7.43
CA LEU A 239 -5.85 -8.56 -6.87
C LEU A 239 -5.37 -7.91 -5.57
N CYS A 240 -5.75 -8.49 -4.44
CA CYS A 240 -5.47 -8.03 -3.10
C CYS A 240 -4.19 -8.67 -2.57
N TYR A 241 -3.10 -7.91 -2.50
CA TYR A 241 -1.78 -8.44 -2.12
C TYR A 241 -0.97 -7.54 -1.17
N LEU A 242 -1.34 -6.26 -1.02
CA LEU A 242 -0.73 -5.39 -0.03
C LEU A 242 -1.31 -5.67 1.37
N PRO A 243 -0.60 -5.35 2.45
CA PRO A 243 -1.11 -5.62 3.80
C PRO A 243 -2.37 -4.80 4.13
N PHE A 244 -3.39 -5.42 4.70
CA PHE A 244 -4.59 -4.73 5.22
C PHE A 244 -4.30 -3.76 6.37
N ALA A 245 -3.11 -3.80 6.96
CA ALA A 245 -2.64 -2.78 7.90
C ALA A 245 -2.40 -1.41 7.24
N HIS A 246 -2.31 -1.36 5.90
CA HIS A 246 -2.15 -0.13 5.15
C HIS A 246 -3.49 0.36 4.61
N ILE A 247 -3.77 1.68 4.76
CA ILE A 247 -5.05 2.27 4.33
C ILE A 247 -5.35 2.00 2.85
N ALA A 248 -4.33 1.97 1.97
CA ALA A 248 -4.53 1.70 0.56
C ALA A 248 -5.19 0.33 0.31
N GLU A 249 -4.69 -0.74 0.94
CA GLU A 249 -5.29 -2.06 0.75
C GLU A 249 -6.62 -2.22 1.49
N ARG A 250 -6.80 -1.55 2.63
CA ARG A 250 -8.14 -1.50 3.26
C ARG A 250 -9.16 -0.88 2.33
N MET A 251 -8.79 0.20 1.62
CA MET A 251 -9.67 0.80 0.62
C MET A 251 -9.86 -0.12 -0.59
N LEU A 252 -8.78 -0.59 -1.22
CA LEU A 252 -8.81 -1.31 -2.49
C LEU A 252 -9.25 -2.76 -2.37
N GLY A 253 -8.84 -3.47 -1.31
CA GLY A 253 -9.08 -4.91 -1.12
C GLY A 253 -10.26 -5.24 -0.20
N LEU A 254 -10.80 -4.25 0.55
CA LEU A 254 -11.90 -4.47 1.48
C LEU A 254 -13.09 -3.55 1.21
N TYR A 255 -12.91 -2.23 1.27
CA TYR A 255 -14.03 -1.30 1.27
C TYR A 255 -14.58 -1.00 -0.14
N LEU A 256 -13.72 -0.70 -1.11
CA LEU A 256 -14.14 -0.51 -2.51
C LEU A 256 -14.77 -1.76 -3.13
N PRO A 257 -14.27 -2.98 -2.87
CA PRO A 257 -14.96 -4.19 -3.32
C PRO A 257 -16.37 -4.33 -2.76
N VAL A 258 -16.58 -4.02 -1.47
CA VAL A 258 -17.94 -4.01 -0.89
C VAL A 258 -18.78 -2.89 -1.52
N PHE A 259 -18.22 -1.72 -1.76
CA PHE A 259 -18.92 -0.61 -2.40
C PHE A 259 -19.35 -0.96 -3.86
N ARG A 260 -18.49 -1.61 -4.64
CA ARG A 260 -18.70 -1.94 -6.07
C ARG A 260 -19.25 -3.36 -6.31
N ALA A 261 -19.50 -4.16 -5.30
CA ALA A 261 -19.75 -5.60 -5.42
C ALA A 261 -18.68 -6.30 -6.29
N ALA A 262 -17.40 -5.91 -6.15
CA ALA A 262 -16.28 -6.41 -6.92
C ALA A 262 -15.82 -7.79 -6.42
N HIS A 263 -15.05 -8.51 -7.25
CA HIS A 263 -14.51 -9.82 -6.90
C HIS A 263 -13.06 -9.67 -6.40
N VAL A 264 -12.80 -9.99 -5.14
CA VAL A 264 -11.47 -9.93 -4.52
C VAL A 264 -10.75 -11.27 -4.67
N TYR A 265 -9.51 -11.23 -5.14
CA TYR A 265 -8.59 -12.37 -5.17
C TYR A 265 -7.47 -12.12 -4.17
N LEU A 266 -7.43 -12.88 -3.09
CA LEU A 266 -6.40 -12.78 -2.08
C LEU A 266 -5.10 -13.43 -2.56
N CYS A 267 -4.00 -12.69 -2.45
CA CYS A 267 -2.66 -13.14 -2.75
C CYS A 267 -1.76 -12.85 -1.53
N ALA A 268 -1.47 -13.88 -0.76
CA ALA A 268 -0.68 -13.75 0.46
C ALA A 268 0.83 -13.66 0.17
N ASP A 269 1.29 -14.30 -0.92
CA ASP A 269 2.69 -14.34 -1.31
C ASP A 269 3.01 -13.25 -2.35
N PRO A 270 3.88 -12.27 -2.03
CA PRO A 270 4.32 -11.26 -2.98
C PRO A 270 4.97 -11.83 -4.26
N ALA A 271 5.59 -13.00 -4.18
CA ALA A 271 6.18 -13.67 -5.36
C ALA A 271 5.11 -14.19 -6.32
N ALA A 272 3.91 -14.48 -5.83
CA ALA A 272 2.77 -14.95 -6.62
C ALA A 272 2.01 -13.82 -7.34
N VAL A 273 2.30 -12.54 -7.09
CA VAL A 273 1.55 -11.40 -7.67
C VAL A 273 1.60 -11.42 -9.20
N ALA A 274 2.79 -11.54 -9.81
CA ALA A 274 2.92 -11.53 -11.26
C ALA A 274 2.31 -12.79 -11.93
N PRO A 275 2.52 -14.02 -11.43
CA PRO A 275 1.78 -15.19 -11.91
C PRO A 275 0.26 -15.05 -11.80
N THR A 276 -0.22 -14.55 -10.68
CA THR A 276 -1.67 -14.35 -10.45
C THR A 276 -2.24 -13.29 -11.37
N ALA A 277 -1.55 -12.16 -11.59
CA ALA A 277 -1.97 -11.13 -12.53
C ALA A 277 -2.09 -11.69 -13.97
N ARG A 278 -1.14 -12.54 -14.38
CA ARG A 278 -1.21 -13.23 -15.69
C ARG A 278 -2.42 -14.13 -15.85
N GLU A 279 -2.78 -14.84 -14.80
CA GLU A 279 -3.94 -15.74 -14.80
C GLU A 279 -5.25 -14.96 -14.81
N LEU A 280 -5.37 -13.93 -13.96
CA LEU A 280 -6.61 -13.17 -13.78
C LEU A 280 -6.85 -12.15 -14.90
N ARG A 281 -5.80 -11.58 -15.48
CA ARG A 281 -5.86 -10.49 -16.46
C ARG A 281 -6.78 -9.36 -15.94
N PRO A 282 -6.44 -8.72 -14.80
CA PRO A 282 -7.33 -7.81 -14.10
C PRO A 282 -7.62 -6.54 -14.92
N ALA A 283 -8.81 -5.95 -14.74
CA ALA A 283 -9.15 -4.66 -15.33
C ALA A 283 -8.48 -3.49 -14.57
N GLN A 284 -8.06 -3.71 -13.34
CA GLN A 284 -7.38 -2.71 -12.52
C GLN A 284 -6.16 -3.31 -11.82
N PHE A 285 -5.10 -2.50 -11.68
CA PHE A 285 -3.92 -2.91 -10.93
C PHE A 285 -3.34 -1.71 -10.17
N PHE A 286 -3.25 -1.85 -8.87
CA PHE A 286 -2.55 -0.90 -8.01
C PHE A 286 -1.20 -1.51 -7.60
N GLY A 287 -0.12 -0.74 -7.75
CA GLY A 287 1.21 -1.17 -7.31
C GLY A 287 1.95 0.00 -6.67
N VAL A 288 2.61 -0.25 -5.53
CA VAL A 288 3.62 0.69 -5.04
C VAL A 288 4.80 0.73 -6.02
N PRO A 289 5.61 1.81 -6.06
CA PRO A 289 6.68 1.96 -7.05
C PRO A 289 7.54 0.71 -7.24
N ARG A 290 7.96 0.06 -6.15
CA ARG A 290 8.80 -1.14 -6.21
C ARG A 290 8.17 -2.31 -6.97
N VAL A 291 6.84 -2.44 -6.94
CA VAL A 291 6.14 -3.48 -7.71
C VAL A 291 6.21 -3.17 -9.20
N TRP A 292 5.97 -1.91 -9.58
CA TRP A 292 6.08 -1.48 -10.98
C TRP A 292 7.51 -1.57 -11.52
N GLU A 293 8.52 -1.28 -10.67
CA GLU A 293 9.94 -1.45 -10.99
C GLU A 293 10.28 -2.93 -11.27
N LYS A 294 9.87 -3.86 -10.37
CA LYS A 294 10.11 -5.30 -10.54
C LYS A 294 9.40 -5.83 -11.80
N LEU A 295 8.17 -5.43 -12.05
CA LEU A 295 7.44 -5.80 -13.26
C LEU A 295 8.13 -5.26 -14.51
N ALA A 296 8.58 -4.02 -14.51
CA ALA A 296 9.33 -3.44 -15.63
C ALA A 296 10.65 -4.18 -15.87
N ALA A 297 11.38 -4.53 -14.81
CA ALA A 297 12.62 -5.29 -14.90
C ALA A 297 12.38 -6.70 -15.50
N ALA A 298 11.32 -7.38 -15.07
CA ALA A 298 10.94 -8.70 -15.61
C ALA A 298 10.57 -8.62 -17.10
N VAL A 299 9.80 -7.60 -17.51
CA VAL A 299 9.46 -7.37 -18.91
C VAL A 299 10.71 -7.04 -19.74
N ARG A 300 11.61 -6.17 -19.25
CA ARG A 300 12.88 -5.86 -19.93
C ARG A 300 13.74 -7.11 -20.13
N ALA A 301 13.84 -7.98 -19.12
CA ALA A 301 14.57 -9.23 -19.23
C ALA A 301 13.96 -10.14 -20.30
N ALA A 302 12.65 -10.32 -20.31
CA ALA A 302 11.96 -11.11 -21.34
C ALA A 302 12.15 -10.53 -22.75
N LEU A 303 12.12 -9.21 -22.90
CA LEU A 303 12.36 -8.53 -24.17
C LEU A 303 13.79 -8.73 -24.68
N ALA A 304 14.79 -8.79 -23.79
CA ALA A 304 16.18 -9.01 -24.16
C ALA A 304 16.41 -10.37 -24.83
N GLU A 305 15.61 -11.38 -24.50
CA GLU A 305 15.66 -12.73 -25.08
C GLU A 305 15.00 -12.84 -26.47
N LEU A 306 14.28 -11.79 -26.90
CA LEU A 306 13.64 -11.80 -28.22
C LEU A 306 14.66 -11.67 -29.36
N PRO A 307 14.38 -12.22 -30.56
CA PRO A 307 15.18 -11.98 -31.75
C PRO A 307 15.36 -10.48 -32.05
N ALA A 308 16.51 -10.10 -32.61
CA ALA A 308 16.86 -8.69 -32.85
C ALA A 308 15.77 -7.90 -33.62
N GLU A 309 15.19 -8.52 -34.64
CA GLU A 309 14.10 -7.94 -35.45
C GLU A 309 12.84 -7.65 -34.61
N ARG A 310 12.45 -8.59 -33.73
CA ARG A 310 11.33 -8.39 -32.81
C ARG A 310 11.63 -7.30 -31.77
N ARG A 311 12.85 -7.26 -31.24
CA ARG A 311 13.24 -6.17 -30.31
C ARG A 311 13.13 -4.80 -30.98
N GLN A 312 13.54 -4.70 -32.25
CA GLN A 312 13.42 -3.46 -33.01
C GLN A 312 11.95 -3.06 -33.25
N ALA A 313 11.09 -4.03 -33.57
CA ALA A 313 9.65 -3.78 -33.71
C ALA A 313 9.02 -3.30 -32.42
N VAL A 314 9.36 -3.91 -31.28
CA VAL A 314 8.89 -3.47 -29.95
C VAL A 314 9.38 -2.06 -29.63
N ALA A 315 10.65 -1.73 -29.91
CA ALA A 315 11.19 -0.40 -29.68
C ALA A 315 10.46 0.68 -30.49
N ALA A 316 10.15 0.41 -31.78
CA ALA A 316 9.40 1.31 -32.64
C ALA A 316 7.93 1.49 -32.16
N ALA A 317 7.28 0.40 -31.78
CA ALA A 317 5.94 0.42 -31.22
C ALA A 317 5.88 1.23 -29.91
N ALA A 318 6.87 1.04 -29.04
CA ALA A 318 6.98 1.76 -27.77
C ALA A 318 7.20 3.27 -27.98
N GLU A 319 7.97 3.67 -29.00
CA GLU A 319 8.15 5.10 -29.32
C GLU A 319 6.83 5.72 -29.80
N THR A 320 6.11 5.02 -30.66
CA THR A 320 4.77 5.44 -31.13
C THR A 320 3.79 5.58 -29.95
N ALA A 321 3.81 4.64 -29.02
CA ALA A 321 2.96 4.69 -27.82
C ALA A 321 3.33 5.89 -26.92
N ARG A 322 4.62 6.15 -26.66
CA ARG A 322 5.06 7.33 -25.90
C ARG A 322 4.63 8.64 -26.55
N ALA A 323 4.77 8.76 -27.86
CA ALA A 323 4.33 9.93 -28.60
C ALA A 323 2.81 10.15 -28.46
N HIS A 324 2.02 9.06 -28.56
CA HIS A 324 0.57 9.10 -28.36
C HIS A 324 0.21 9.53 -26.92
N VAL A 325 0.85 8.95 -25.91
CA VAL A 325 0.64 9.30 -24.49
C VAL A 325 1.00 10.77 -24.23
N ALA A 326 2.10 11.27 -24.80
CA ALA A 326 2.52 12.66 -24.64
C ALA A 326 1.52 13.69 -25.21
N HIS A 327 0.76 13.37 -26.25
CA HIS A 327 -0.35 14.23 -26.70
C HIS A 327 -1.49 14.25 -25.69
N ARG A 328 -1.90 13.08 -25.19
CA ARG A 328 -2.95 12.97 -24.16
C ARG A 328 -2.56 13.67 -22.87
N GLU A 329 -1.31 13.56 -22.45
CA GLU A 329 -0.78 14.25 -21.27
C GLU A 329 -0.97 15.77 -21.36
N ARG A 330 -0.83 16.36 -22.54
CA ARG A 330 -1.08 17.78 -22.80
C ARG A 330 -2.57 18.14 -22.95
N GLY A 331 -3.47 17.17 -22.80
CA GLY A 331 -4.91 17.35 -23.05
C GLY A 331 -5.24 17.54 -24.53
N GLN A 332 -4.34 17.12 -25.43
CA GLN A 332 -4.49 17.24 -26.86
C GLN A 332 -4.92 15.92 -27.50
N GLN A 333 -5.75 15.97 -28.49
CA GLN A 333 -6.02 14.81 -29.33
C GLN A 333 -4.77 14.50 -30.18
N PRO A 334 -4.28 13.26 -30.20
CA PRO A 334 -3.20 12.87 -31.10
C PRO A 334 -3.58 13.10 -32.57
N PRO A 335 -2.66 13.53 -33.44
CA PRO A 335 -2.92 13.59 -34.89
C PRO A 335 -3.45 12.27 -35.44
N ALA A 336 -4.35 12.30 -36.38
CA ALA A 336 -5.01 11.09 -36.92
C ALA A 336 -4.00 10.03 -37.40
N ALA A 337 -2.90 10.45 -38.04
CA ALA A 337 -1.84 9.54 -38.47
C ALA A 337 -1.14 8.85 -37.26
N LEU A 338 -0.86 9.58 -36.17
CA LEU A 338 -0.27 9.02 -34.95
C LEU A 338 -1.26 8.09 -34.25
N ALA A 339 -2.54 8.46 -34.18
CA ALA A 339 -3.58 7.62 -33.58
C ALA A 339 -3.73 6.28 -34.33
N ALA A 340 -3.73 6.30 -35.67
CA ALA A 340 -3.77 5.11 -36.51
C ALA A 340 -2.50 4.24 -36.36
N ALA A 341 -1.32 4.87 -36.36
CA ALA A 341 -0.05 4.18 -36.13
C ALA A 341 0.00 3.51 -34.75
N TYR A 342 -0.46 4.21 -33.71
CA TYR A 342 -0.55 3.66 -32.35
C TYR A 342 -1.55 2.49 -32.27
N ALA A 343 -2.72 2.60 -32.88
CA ALA A 343 -3.70 1.51 -32.91
C ALA A 343 -3.13 0.24 -33.56
N THR A 344 -2.38 0.40 -34.67
CA THR A 344 -1.69 -0.71 -35.35
C THR A 344 -0.59 -1.30 -34.47
N ALA A 345 0.31 -0.46 -33.93
CA ALA A 345 1.40 -0.88 -33.06
C ALA A 345 0.87 -1.59 -31.80
N LYS A 346 -0.21 -1.06 -31.20
CA LYS A 346 -0.87 -1.65 -30.05
C LYS A 346 -1.38 -3.06 -30.37
N ALA A 347 -2.20 -3.20 -31.40
CA ALA A 347 -2.84 -4.48 -31.74
C ALA A 347 -1.83 -5.56 -32.18
N GLN A 348 -0.81 -5.18 -32.98
CA GLN A 348 0.12 -6.15 -33.56
C GLN A 348 1.32 -6.47 -32.69
N VAL A 349 1.77 -5.55 -31.82
CA VAL A 349 3.01 -5.69 -31.07
C VAL A 349 2.80 -5.62 -29.56
N LEU A 350 2.11 -4.57 -29.05
CA LEU A 350 2.05 -4.32 -27.61
C LEU A 350 1.03 -5.21 -26.90
N ASP A 351 -0.20 -5.37 -27.43
CA ASP A 351 -1.24 -6.19 -26.82
C ASP A 351 -0.84 -7.67 -26.64
N PRO A 352 -0.17 -8.35 -27.59
CA PRO A 352 0.35 -9.68 -27.37
C PRO A 352 1.35 -9.79 -26.22
N LEU A 353 2.20 -8.77 -26.04
CA LEU A 353 3.16 -8.73 -24.94
C LEU A 353 2.45 -8.45 -23.60
N LEU A 354 1.50 -7.53 -23.61
CA LEU A 354 0.68 -7.23 -22.42
C LEU A 354 -0.18 -8.42 -22.01
N ALA A 355 -0.75 -9.16 -22.98
CA ALA A 355 -1.48 -10.40 -22.69
C ALA A 355 -0.61 -11.47 -22.05
N ALA A 356 0.64 -11.64 -22.52
CA ALA A 356 1.62 -12.53 -21.90
C ALA A 356 2.00 -12.10 -20.47
N ALA A 357 1.91 -10.81 -20.17
CA ALA A 357 2.14 -10.25 -18.83
C ALA A 357 0.86 -10.20 -17.97
N GLY A 358 -0.33 -10.43 -18.55
CA GLY A 358 -1.63 -10.33 -17.86
C GLY A 358 -2.19 -8.91 -17.76
N PHE A 359 -1.69 -7.96 -18.54
CA PHE A 359 -2.03 -6.53 -18.43
C PHE A 359 -2.75 -5.96 -19.66
N ASP A 360 -3.21 -6.79 -20.56
CA ASP A 360 -3.91 -6.39 -21.78
C ASP A 360 -5.36 -5.91 -21.58
N ARG A 361 -5.95 -6.19 -20.40
CA ARG A 361 -7.32 -5.78 -20.04
C ARG A 361 -7.38 -4.61 -19.07
N LEU A 362 -6.23 -4.03 -18.72
CA LEU A 362 -6.17 -2.93 -17.79
C LEU A 362 -6.93 -1.71 -18.30
N VAL A 363 -7.91 -1.27 -17.53
CA VAL A 363 -8.64 -0.01 -17.69
C VAL A 363 -8.03 1.05 -16.79
N TRP A 364 -7.58 0.64 -15.60
CA TRP A 364 -6.99 1.52 -14.61
C TRP A 364 -5.74 0.92 -13.97
N THR A 365 -4.74 1.76 -13.86
CA THR A 365 -3.50 1.44 -13.15
C THR A 365 -3.12 2.59 -12.24
N ALA A 366 -2.67 2.30 -11.02
CA ALA A 366 -2.26 3.35 -10.12
C ALA A 366 -1.00 3.01 -9.32
N SER A 367 -0.37 4.06 -8.83
CA SER A 367 0.71 3.99 -7.86
C SER A 367 0.53 5.07 -6.79
N ALA A 368 0.99 4.79 -5.59
CA ALA A 368 1.01 5.75 -4.49
C ALA A 368 2.04 5.36 -3.42
N SER A 369 2.04 6.06 -2.30
CA SER A 369 2.86 5.86 -1.09
C SER A 369 4.31 6.32 -1.19
N ALA A 370 4.88 6.41 -2.37
CA ALA A 370 6.21 6.97 -2.66
C ALA A 370 6.25 7.50 -4.09
N PRO A 371 7.17 8.42 -4.43
CA PRO A 371 7.34 8.89 -5.80
C PRO A 371 7.73 7.75 -6.74
N MET A 372 7.14 7.73 -7.93
CA MET A 372 7.46 6.77 -8.99
C MET A 372 8.70 7.25 -9.77
N PRO A 373 9.71 6.39 -10.00
CA PRO A 373 10.84 6.75 -10.85
C PRO A 373 10.37 7.12 -12.27
N PRO A 374 10.82 8.26 -12.81
CA PRO A 374 10.38 8.74 -14.14
C PRO A 374 10.65 7.75 -15.27
N GLU A 375 11.72 6.97 -15.19
CA GLU A 375 12.03 5.94 -16.18
C GLU A 375 11.06 4.78 -16.19
N VAL A 376 10.52 4.41 -15.02
CA VAL A 376 9.50 3.36 -14.90
C VAL A 376 8.20 3.86 -15.53
N VAL A 377 7.83 5.11 -15.25
CA VAL A 377 6.64 5.74 -15.87
C VAL A 377 6.77 5.77 -17.39
N ARG A 378 7.93 6.22 -17.92
CA ARG A 378 8.20 6.25 -19.37
C ARG A 378 8.24 4.86 -20.00
N PHE A 379 8.77 3.87 -19.28
CA PHE A 379 8.78 2.48 -19.73
C PHE A 379 7.34 1.99 -19.99
N TRP A 380 6.46 2.12 -19.00
CA TRP A 380 5.07 1.67 -19.10
C TRP A 380 4.25 2.50 -20.10
N ALA A 381 4.52 3.81 -20.23
CA ALA A 381 3.94 4.65 -21.28
C ALA A 381 4.31 4.14 -22.69
N GLY A 382 5.47 3.51 -22.87
CA GLY A 382 5.87 2.81 -24.10
C GLY A 382 5.01 1.58 -24.43
N PHE A 383 4.27 1.05 -23.48
CA PHE A 383 3.26 0.01 -23.70
C PHE A 383 1.83 0.58 -23.75
N GLY A 384 1.68 1.90 -23.72
CA GLY A 384 0.39 2.56 -23.66
C GLY A 384 -0.28 2.54 -22.27
N ILE A 385 0.44 2.03 -21.25
CA ILE A 385 -0.01 2.01 -19.87
C ILE A 385 0.40 3.33 -19.21
N VAL A 386 -0.58 4.11 -18.76
CA VAL A 386 -0.38 5.33 -17.98
C VAL A 386 -0.61 4.97 -16.51
N ILE A 387 0.48 4.91 -15.72
CA ILE A 387 0.36 4.72 -14.28
C ILE A 387 -0.17 6.03 -13.68
N MET A 388 -1.36 5.97 -13.12
CA MET A 388 -2.06 7.10 -12.50
C MET A 388 -1.50 7.29 -11.09
N ASP A 389 -0.48 8.14 -10.94
CA ASP A 389 0.02 8.44 -9.62
C ASP A 389 -1.06 9.12 -8.79
N ALA A 390 -1.17 8.69 -7.53
CA ALA A 390 -2.12 9.18 -6.56
C ALA A 390 -1.39 9.57 -5.26
N TRP A 391 -1.93 10.55 -4.56
CA TRP A 391 -1.42 10.98 -3.27
C TRP A 391 -2.53 11.06 -2.24
N GLY A 392 -2.16 10.73 -1.01
CA GLY A 392 -2.99 10.83 0.16
C GLY A 392 -2.32 10.17 1.36
N LEU A 393 -2.98 10.26 2.49
CA LEU A 393 -2.48 9.79 3.77
C LEU A 393 -3.53 8.90 4.44
N THR A 394 -3.14 8.24 5.52
CA THR A 394 -4.10 7.51 6.36
C THR A 394 -5.12 8.49 6.94
N GLU A 395 -4.69 9.69 7.30
CA GLU A 395 -5.51 10.76 7.86
C GLU A 395 -6.56 11.32 6.86
N THR A 396 -6.35 11.10 5.57
CA THR A 396 -7.33 11.46 4.52
C THR A 396 -8.13 10.26 4.00
N VAL A 397 -8.00 9.11 4.69
CA VAL A 397 -8.64 7.84 4.36
C VAL A 397 -8.25 7.33 2.97
N GLY A 398 -7.00 7.56 2.61
CA GLY A 398 -6.44 7.20 1.31
C GLY A 398 -6.30 8.39 0.39
N VAL A 399 -6.80 8.27 -0.84
CA VAL A 399 -6.50 9.20 -1.93
C VAL A 399 -7.16 10.56 -1.74
N VAL A 400 -6.38 11.62 -1.89
CA VAL A 400 -6.81 13.03 -1.96
C VAL A 400 -6.75 13.54 -3.38
N THR A 401 -5.65 13.26 -4.08
CA THR A 401 -5.45 13.64 -5.48
C THR A 401 -5.05 12.42 -6.29
N THR A 402 -5.46 12.35 -7.54
CA THR A 402 -5.03 11.32 -8.48
C THR A 402 -5.07 11.84 -9.91
N ASN A 403 -4.17 11.31 -10.74
CA ASN A 403 -4.33 11.38 -12.17
C ASN A 403 -5.54 10.51 -12.59
N GLY A 404 -6.18 10.87 -13.69
CA GLY A 404 -7.31 10.13 -14.25
C GLY A 404 -7.23 10.02 -15.76
N PRO A 405 -8.07 9.16 -16.38
CA PRO A 405 -8.05 8.95 -17.83
C PRO A 405 -8.37 10.22 -18.63
N ASP A 406 -9.16 11.14 -18.06
CA ASP A 406 -9.57 12.40 -18.69
C ASP A 406 -8.56 13.54 -18.48
N GLY A 407 -7.53 13.34 -17.65
CA GLY A 407 -6.49 14.33 -17.42
C GLY A 407 -5.41 13.81 -16.49
N PHE A 408 -4.18 13.81 -16.98
CA PHE A 408 -3.01 13.38 -16.20
C PHE A 408 -1.78 14.21 -16.56
N ARG A 409 -0.81 14.24 -15.67
CA ARG A 409 0.54 14.75 -15.88
C ARG A 409 1.51 13.74 -15.29
N LEU A 410 2.38 13.19 -16.10
CA LEU A 410 3.39 12.22 -15.64
C LEU A 410 4.33 12.89 -14.63
N GLY A 411 4.46 12.29 -13.45
CA GLY A 411 5.23 12.83 -12.33
C GLY A 411 4.44 13.76 -11.39
N SER A 412 3.22 14.16 -11.73
CA SER A 412 2.28 14.75 -10.78
C SER A 412 1.47 13.68 -10.07
N VAL A 413 0.90 14.01 -8.93
CA VAL A 413 -0.05 13.15 -8.23
C VAL A 413 -1.51 13.51 -8.53
N GLY A 414 -1.72 14.18 -9.66
CA GLY A 414 -3.05 14.48 -10.20
C GLY A 414 -3.76 15.67 -9.55
N ARG A 415 -5.08 15.67 -9.67
CA ARG A 415 -5.98 16.71 -9.17
C ARG A 415 -6.76 16.24 -7.96
N PRO A 416 -7.27 17.16 -7.11
CA PRO A 416 -8.12 16.82 -6.00
C PRO A 416 -9.37 16.03 -6.41
N LEU A 417 -9.70 15.01 -5.62
CA LEU A 417 -10.96 14.28 -5.75
C LEU A 417 -12.16 15.18 -5.43
N ALA A 418 -13.32 14.83 -5.97
CA ALA A 418 -14.55 15.55 -5.69
C ALA A 418 -14.83 15.63 -4.17
N GLY A 419 -15.17 16.83 -3.69
CA GLY A 419 -15.44 17.08 -2.27
C GLY A 419 -14.20 17.29 -1.39
N LEU A 420 -13.00 17.36 -1.98
CA LEU A 420 -11.76 17.69 -1.31
C LEU A 420 -11.18 19.00 -1.84
N GLU A 421 -10.66 19.80 -0.92
CA GLU A 421 -9.93 21.03 -1.22
C GLU A 421 -8.46 20.84 -0.85
N VAL A 422 -7.58 21.30 -1.71
CA VAL A 422 -6.12 21.25 -1.51
C VAL A 422 -5.55 22.63 -1.76
N ARG A 423 -4.68 23.09 -0.87
CA ARG A 423 -3.92 24.33 -1.03
C ARG A 423 -2.48 24.16 -0.57
N THR A 424 -1.63 25.09 -0.92
CA THR A 424 -0.28 25.22 -0.38
C THR A 424 -0.19 26.39 0.57
N ALA A 425 0.35 26.18 1.77
CA ALA A 425 0.65 27.24 2.74
C ALA A 425 1.85 28.09 2.27
N ALA A 426 2.14 29.18 2.96
CA ALA A 426 3.22 30.12 2.61
C ALA A 426 4.61 29.45 2.60
N ASP A 427 4.81 28.39 3.38
CA ASP A 427 6.05 27.61 3.44
C ASP A 427 6.06 26.41 2.48
N GLY A 428 5.04 26.31 1.61
CA GLY A 428 4.89 25.24 0.62
C GLY A 428 4.27 23.96 1.18
N GLU A 429 3.88 23.92 2.46
CA GLU A 429 3.18 22.75 3.02
C GLU A 429 1.81 22.58 2.37
N ILE A 430 1.48 21.34 1.99
CA ILE A 430 0.18 20.98 1.44
C ILE A 430 -0.82 20.85 2.59
N GLU A 431 -1.95 21.53 2.47
CA GLU A 431 -3.07 21.45 3.40
C GLU A 431 -4.31 20.91 2.70
N VAL A 432 -5.07 20.07 3.39
CA VAL A 432 -6.26 19.39 2.86
C VAL A 432 -7.47 19.72 3.72
N ARG A 433 -8.61 19.95 3.08
CA ARG A 433 -9.92 20.10 3.74
C ARG A 433 -10.96 19.27 3.01
N GLY A 434 -11.86 18.63 3.75
CA GLY A 434 -12.97 17.88 3.20
C GLY A 434 -13.50 16.80 4.13
N ARG A 435 -14.63 16.21 3.74
CA ARG A 435 -15.37 15.23 4.56
C ARG A 435 -14.69 13.85 4.66
N THR A 436 -13.61 13.60 3.94
CA THR A 436 -12.82 12.36 4.03
C THR A 436 -11.61 12.51 4.95
N VAL A 437 -11.31 13.71 5.45
CA VAL A 437 -10.31 13.89 6.49
C VAL A 437 -10.80 13.20 7.76
N CYS A 438 -9.97 12.35 8.36
CA CYS A 438 -10.31 11.52 9.51
C CYS A 438 -10.80 12.34 10.72
N ALA A 439 -11.48 11.67 11.64
CA ALA A 439 -11.93 12.32 12.88
C ALA A 439 -10.76 12.83 13.72
N GLY A 440 -9.63 12.11 13.71
CA GLY A 440 -8.46 12.46 14.50
C GLY A 440 -7.63 11.23 14.88
N TYR A 441 -6.85 11.40 15.94
CA TYR A 441 -5.97 10.37 16.48
C TYR A 441 -6.53 9.82 17.79
N LEU A 442 -6.60 8.50 17.88
CA LEU A 442 -6.91 7.81 19.12
C LEU A 442 -5.85 8.17 20.17
N ARG A 443 -6.29 8.43 21.41
CA ARG A 443 -5.42 8.60 22.58
C ARG A 443 -5.50 7.37 23.47
N ALA A 444 -4.51 7.20 24.33
CA ALA A 444 -4.42 6.07 25.26
C ALA A 444 -5.59 5.97 26.25
N ASP A 445 -6.30 7.09 26.52
CA ASP A 445 -7.52 7.11 27.34
C ASP A 445 -8.79 6.70 26.57
N GLY A 446 -8.69 6.51 25.25
CA GLY A 446 -9.79 6.17 24.37
C GLY A 446 -10.49 7.38 23.75
N THR A 447 -10.07 8.60 24.06
CA THR A 447 -10.57 9.81 23.40
C THR A 447 -9.94 10.00 22.02
N VAL A 448 -10.51 10.90 21.21
CA VAL A 448 -10.01 11.22 19.87
C VAL A 448 -9.53 12.67 19.85
N GLU A 449 -8.26 12.88 19.53
CA GLU A 449 -7.69 14.19 19.28
C GLU A 449 -7.96 14.60 17.82
N PRO A 450 -8.64 15.73 17.54
CA PRO A 450 -8.92 16.16 16.18
C PRO A 450 -7.65 16.27 15.33
N ALA A 451 -7.73 15.84 14.06
CA ALA A 451 -6.61 15.94 13.12
C ALA A 451 -6.49 17.34 12.51
N THR A 452 -7.61 18.06 12.39
CA THR A 452 -7.67 19.39 11.77
C THR A 452 -7.49 20.51 12.80
N GLY A 453 -6.93 21.63 12.36
CA GLY A 453 -6.93 22.87 13.14
C GLY A 453 -8.33 23.49 13.26
N ALA A 454 -8.44 24.58 14.02
CA ALA A 454 -9.70 25.33 14.20
C ALA A 454 -10.26 25.91 12.88
N ASP A 455 -9.40 26.06 11.87
CA ASP A 455 -9.73 26.50 10.50
C ASP A 455 -10.26 25.38 9.60
N GLY A 456 -10.32 24.14 10.11
CA GLY A 456 -10.79 22.95 9.39
C GLY A 456 -9.79 22.37 8.40
N TRP A 457 -8.55 22.90 8.31
CA TRP A 457 -7.50 22.37 7.45
C TRP A 457 -6.63 21.36 8.18
N PHE A 458 -6.35 20.26 7.49
CA PHE A 458 -5.39 19.26 7.90
C PHE A 458 -4.03 19.56 7.28
N ARG A 459 -3.00 19.68 8.12
CA ARG A 459 -1.60 19.90 7.72
C ARG A 459 -0.91 18.57 7.47
N THR A 460 -0.53 18.32 6.22
CA THR A 460 -0.09 16.99 5.79
C THR A 460 1.37 16.69 6.14
N GLY A 461 2.17 17.70 6.35
CA GLY A 461 3.62 17.58 6.47
C GLY A 461 4.33 17.29 5.13
N ASP A 462 3.61 17.30 4.01
CA ASP A 462 4.17 17.18 2.66
C ASP A 462 4.34 18.56 2.04
N ILE A 463 5.43 18.77 1.32
CA ILE A 463 5.72 19.98 0.57
C ILE A 463 5.45 19.75 -0.91
N GLY A 464 4.82 20.74 -1.56
CA GLY A 464 4.51 20.65 -2.97
C GLY A 464 4.02 21.97 -3.56
N ARG A 465 3.58 21.89 -4.80
CA ARG A 465 2.97 23.01 -5.53
C ARG A 465 1.80 22.55 -6.38
N ILE A 466 0.83 23.41 -6.58
CA ILE A 466 -0.27 23.22 -7.51
C ILE A 466 0.03 24.07 -8.74
N ASP A 467 -0.01 23.46 -9.94
CA ASP A 467 0.20 24.20 -11.18
C ASP A 467 -1.07 24.93 -11.65
N ALA A 468 -0.94 25.69 -12.75
CA ALA A 468 -2.05 26.47 -13.31
C ALA A 468 -3.22 25.61 -13.80
N ASP A 469 -2.98 24.33 -14.12
CA ASP A 469 -3.99 23.37 -14.53
C ASP A 469 -4.62 22.62 -13.35
N GLY A 470 -4.18 22.90 -12.12
CA GLY A 470 -4.68 22.30 -10.88
C GLY A 470 -4.05 20.96 -10.50
N PHE A 471 -2.97 20.54 -11.15
CA PHE A 471 -2.24 19.34 -10.78
C PHE A 471 -1.30 19.58 -9.61
N LEU A 472 -1.32 18.66 -8.64
CA LEU A 472 -0.42 18.68 -7.49
C LEU A 472 0.90 17.98 -7.83
N TRP A 473 2.00 18.66 -7.52
CA TRP A 473 3.37 18.17 -7.64
C TRP A 473 3.99 18.10 -6.26
N LEU A 474 4.37 16.90 -5.83
CA LEU A 474 5.04 16.70 -4.56
C LEU A 474 6.54 17.02 -4.69
N THR A 475 7.09 17.61 -3.65
CA THR A 475 8.54 17.84 -3.53
C THR A 475 9.15 16.84 -2.56
N ASP A 476 8.74 16.85 -1.29
CA ASP A 476 9.22 15.94 -0.24
C ASP A 476 8.41 16.13 1.07
N ARG A 477 8.78 15.39 2.10
CA ARG A 477 8.32 15.60 3.47
C ARG A 477 9.00 16.80 4.12
N LYS A 478 8.22 17.70 4.73
CA LYS A 478 8.74 18.91 5.40
C LYS A 478 9.84 18.61 6.41
N LYS A 479 9.66 17.55 7.23
CA LYS A 479 10.63 17.12 8.25
C LYS A 479 11.85 16.39 7.71
N GLU A 480 11.83 15.98 6.44
CA GLU A 480 12.90 15.21 5.82
C GLU A 480 13.78 16.06 4.90
N MET A 481 13.32 17.27 4.54
CA MET A 481 14.09 18.22 3.74
C MET A 481 15.47 18.47 4.36
N ILE A 482 16.50 18.32 3.53
CA ILE A 482 17.88 18.64 3.90
C ILE A 482 18.11 20.14 3.66
N VAL A 483 18.56 20.85 4.70
CA VAL A 483 19.00 22.22 4.60
C VAL A 483 20.53 22.24 4.62
N THR A 484 21.15 22.51 3.47
CA THR A 484 22.61 22.57 3.36
C THR A 484 23.20 23.74 4.16
N SER A 485 24.50 23.71 4.45
CA SER A 485 25.19 24.83 5.13
C SER A 485 25.12 26.18 4.37
N THR A 486 24.76 26.14 3.09
CA THR A 486 24.52 27.33 2.26
C THR A 486 23.05 27.80 2.30
N GLY A 487 22.21 27.20 3.13
CA GLY A 487 20.80 27.54 3.26
C GLY A 487 19.90 27.04 2.11
N LYS A 488 20.38 26.12 1.27
CA LYS A 488 19.59 25.56 0.18
C LYS A 488 18.84 24.32 0.65
N ASN A 489 17.55 24.26 0.31
CA ASN A 489 16.69 23.09 0.53
C ASN A 489 16.93 22.06 -0.56
N VAL A 490 17.14 20.82 -0.17
CA VAL A 490 17.28 19.65 -1.07
C VAL A 490 16.27 18.58 -0.63
N SER A 491 15.55 18.03 -1.59
CA SER A 491 14.71 16.85 -1.39
C SER A 491 15.57 15.59 -1.39
N PRO A 492 15.74 14.90 -0.24
CA PRO A 492 16.48 13.65 -0.24
C PRO A 492 15.78 12.56 -1.08
N ALA A 493 14.44 12.53 -1.11
CA ALA A 493 13.72 11.55 -1.92
C ALA A 493 13.99 11.68 -3.42
N LEU A 494 14.11 12.90 -3.93
CA LEU A 494 14.49 13.14 -5.34
C LEU A 494 15.84 12.51 -5.67
N VAL A 495 16.84 12.80 -4.83
CA VAL A 495 18.22 12.31 -5.05
C VAL A 495 18.29 10.79 -4.87
N GLU A 496 17.66 10.26 -3.83
CA GLU A 496 17.63 8.82 -3.55
C GLU A 496 16.94 8.02 -4.66
N ASN A 497 15.86 8.55 -5.23
CA ASN A 497 15.19 7.92 -6.35
C ASN A 497 16.09 7.92 -7.61
N ALA A 498 16.78 9.01 -7.89
CA ALA A 498 17.74 9.05 -8.99
C ALA A 498 18.87 8.01 -8.82
N LEU A 499 19.37 7.81 -7.60
CA LEU A 499 20.39 6.80 -7.30
C LEU A 499 19.85 5.36 -7.44
N LYS A 500 18.59 5.13 -7.06
CA LYS A 500 17.91 3.82 -7.17
C LYS A 500 17.49 3.45 -8.59
N GLU A 501 17.59 4.35 -9.56
CA GLU A 501 17.41 4.00 -10.98
C GLU A 501 18.46 2.98 -11.45
N HIS A 502 19.61 2.90 -10.78
CA HIS A 502 20.62 1.89 -11.07
C HIS A 502 20.20 0.52 -10.51
N PRO A 503 20.14 -0.57 -11.33
CA PRO A 503 19.58 -1.86 -10.93
C PRO A 503 20.25 -2.52 -9.72
N LEU A 504 21.54 -2.23 -9.48
CA LEU A 504 22.26 -2.81 -8.34
C LEU A 504 21.97 -2.09 -7.02
N VAL A 505 21.26 -0.95 -7.03
CA VAL A 505 20.94 -0.17 -5.82
C VAL A 505 19.52 -0.49 -5.36
N GLY A 506 19.40 -1.27 -4.30
CA GLY A 506 18.11 -1.61 -3.70
C GLY A 506 17.55 -0.52 -2.80
N GLN A 507 18.44 0.15 -2.04
CA GLN A 507 18.07 1.27 -1.14
C GLN A 507 19.16 2.36 -1.18
N ALA A 508 18.74 3.60 -0.95
CA ALA A 508 19.63 4.75 -0.84
C ALA A 508 19.20 5.65 0.30
N LEU A 509 20.15 6.16 1.09
CA LEU A 509 19.93 7.23 2.05
C LEU A 509 20.90 8.36 1.75
N VAL A 510 20.36 9.56 1.50
CA VAL A 510 21.15 10.78 1.32
C VAL A 510 21.27 11.55 2.63
N HIS A 511 22.45 12.08 2.88
CA HIS A 511 22.75 12.91 4.05
C HIS A 511 23.52 14.16 3.64
N GLY A 512 23.21 15.31 4.28
CA GLY A 512 23.83 16.58 3.95
C GLY A 512 23.29 17.77 4.75
N ASP A 513 22.47 17.49 5.78
CA ASP A 513 21.89 18.53 6.61
C ASP A 513 23.00 19.31 7.36
N GLY A 514 23.02 20.63 7.23
CA GLY A 514 24.08 21.49 7.74
C GLY A 514 25.44 21.30 7.05
N ARG A 515 25.54 20.51 5.98
CA ARG A 515 26.82 20.23 5.26
C ARG A 515 26.90 20.96 3.93
N SER A 516 28.13 21.11 3.42
CA SER A 516 28.40 21.81 2.15
C SER A 516 28.09 21.00 0.90
N TYR A 517 27.93 19.68 1.01
CA TYR A 517 27.59 18.76 -0.07
C TYR A 517 26.87 17.51 0.47
N LEU A 518 26.29 16.76 -0.45
CA LEU A 518 25.58 15.52 -0.13
C LEU A 518 26.50 14.31 -0.20
N VAL A 519 26.27 13.36 0.72
CA VAL A 519 26.83 12.01 0.70
C VAL A 519 25.71 10.98 0.72
N ALA A 520 25.98 9.75 0.28
CA ALA A 520 24.98 8.70 0.25
C ALA A 520 25.47 7.38 0.85
N LEU A 521 24.57 6.68 1.54
CA LEU A 521 24.66 5.25 1.81
C LEU A 521 23.83 4.53 0.74
N LEU A 522 24.44 3.60 0.02
CA LEU A 522 23.79 2.79 -1.00
C LEU A 522 23.80 1.33 -0.55
N VAL A 523 22.64 0.67 -0.60
CA VAL A 523 22.50 -0.75 -0.26
C VAL A 523 22.32 -1.54 -1.55
N LEU A 524 23.07 -2.62 -1.72
CA LEU A 524 22.91 -3.49 -2.87
C LEU A 524 21.52 -4.16 -2.90
N ASP A 525 20.97 -4.29 -4.10
CA ASP A 525 19.75 -5.08 -4.30
C ASP A 525 20.06 -6.57 -4.09
N PRO A 526 19.33 -7.27 -3.18
CA PRO A 526 19.65 -8.64 -2.81
C PRO A 526 19.37 -9.68 -3.90
N GLU A 527 18.60 -9.34 -4.92
CA GLU A 527 18.27 -10.22 -6.05
C GLU A 527 19.11 -9.88 -7.28
N LEU A 528 19.18 -8.58 -7.63
CA LEU A 528 19.80 -8.14 -8.88
C LEU A 528 21.33 -8.05 -8.79
N ALA A 529 21.90 -7.70 -7.64
CA ALA A 529 23.35 -7.60 -7.51
C ALA A 529 24.05 -8.97 -7.60
N PRO A 530 23.60 -10.05 -6.94
CA PRO A 530 24.16 -11.38 -7.16
C PRO A 530 23.97 -11.89 -8.59
N ALA A 531 22.81 -11.64 -9.21
CA ALA A 531 22.55 -12.05 -10.60
C ALA A 531 23.46 -11.32 -11.60
N TRP A 532 23.73 -10.04 -11.37
CA TRP A 532 24.70 -9.28 -12.17
C TRP A 532 26.11 -9.82 -11.96
N ALA A 533 26.53 -10.02 -10.72
CA ALA A 533 27.85 -10.53 -10.36
C ALA A 533 28.12 -11.90 -11.01
N ALA A 534 27.17 -12.83 -10.94
CA ALA A 534 27.30 -14.15 -11.56
C ALA A 534 27.52 -14.07 -13.07
N ARG A 535 26.83 -13.17 -13.78
CA ARG A 535 27.04 -12.93 -15.23
C ARG A 535 28.43 -12.38 -15.56
N HIS A 536 29.12 -11.79 -14.59
CA HIS A 536 30.48 -11.26 -14.72
C HIS A 536 31.55 -12.18 -14.08
N GLY A 537 31.19 -13.43 -13.74
CA GLY A 537 32.09 -14.37 -13.12
C GLY A 537 32.51 -14.04 -11.69
N ILE A 538 31.73 -13.22 -10.99
CA ILE A 538 31.97 -12.80 -9.61
C ILE A 538 31.03 -13.57 -8.69
N ALA A 539 31.58 -14.26 -7.71
CA ALA A 539 30.82 -14.96 -6.67
C ALA A 539 31.06 -14.32 -5.32
N GLY A 540 30.09 -14.40 -4.42
CA GLY A 540 30.20 -13.91 -3.05
C GLY A 540 28.86 -13.51 -2.43
N SER A 541 28.87 -13.31 -1.12
CA SER A 541 27.76 -12.71 -0.36
C SER A 541 27.58 -11.23 -0.73
N LEU A 542 26.43 -10.65 -0.41
CA LEU A 542 26.20 -9.21 -0.62
C LEU A 542 27.29 -8.34 0.04
N ALA A 543 27.78 -8.74 1.21
CA ALA A 543 28.84 -8.03 1.91
C ALA A 543 30.20 -8.09 1.17
N GLU A 544 30.49 -9.20 0.51
CA GLU A 544 31.69 -9.35 -0.34
C GLU A 544 31.52 -8.59 -1.65
N LEU A 545 30.33 -8.68 -2.27
CA LEU A 545 30.01 -7.93 -3.49
C LEU A 545 30.10 -6.41 -3.28
N ALA A 546 29.64 -5.90 -2.12
CA ALA A 546 29.75 -4.47 -1.80
C ALA A 546 31.20 -3.96 -1.72
N ARG A 547 32.17 -4.85 -1.46
CA ARG A 547 33.61 -4.55 -1.42
C ARG A 547 34.31 -4.83 -2.76
N HIS A 548 33.65 -5.55 -3.66
CA HIS A 548 34.27 -5.97 -4.92
C HIS A 548 34.48 -4.76 -5.86
N PRO A 549 35.71 -4.55 -6.39
CA PRO A 549 36.02 -3.37 -7.20
C PRO A 549 35.13 -3.21 -8.44
N ALA A 550 34.79 -4.29 -9.14
CA ALA A 550 33.94 -4.23 -10.33
C ALA A 550 32.49 -3.83 -10.00
N VAL A 551 31.94 -4.33 -8.89
CA VAL A 551 30.59 -3.94 -8.41
C VAL A 551 30.58 -2.47 -8.01
N ARG A 552 31.62 -2.04 -7.28
CA ARG A 552 31.76 -0.63 -6.89
C ARG A 552 31.86 0.31 -8.11
N ALA A 553 32.68 -0.07 -9.11
CA ALA A 553 32.82 0.71 -10.34
C ALA A 553 31.50 0.79 -11.13
N GLU A 554 30.71 -0.28 -11.14
CA GLU A 554 29.39 -0.30 -11.77
C GLU A 554 28.43 0.67 -11.08
N VAL A 555 28.35 0.62 -9.74
CA VAL A 555 27.53 1.53 -8.96
C VAL A 555 28.00 2.98 -9.11
N GLU A 556 29.31 3.24 -9.18
CA GLU A 556 29.88 4.57 -9.39
C GLU A 556 29.47 5.16 -10.76
N ARG A 557 29.40 4.33 -11.80
CA ARG A 557 28.81 4.74 -13.09
C ARG A 557 27.35 5.16 -12.92
N GLY A 558 26.54 4.38 -12.16
CA GLY A 558 25.17 4.72 -11.83
C GLY A 558 25.04 6.05 -11.10
N VAL A 559 25.88 6.30 -10.09
CA VAL A 559 25.91 7.58 -9.36
C VAL A 559 26.28 8.74 -10.31
N THR A 560 27.19 8.51 -11.24
CA THR A 560 27.57 9.52 -12.24
C THR A 560 26.39 9.87 -13.15
N VAL A 561 25.66 8.87 -13.62
CA VAL A 561 24.45 9.06 -14.44
C VAL A 561 23.38 9.81 -13.64
N ALA A 562 23.10 9.40 -12.41
CA ALA A 562 22.15 10.09 -11.54
C ALA A 562 22.52 11.56 -11.33
N ASN A 563 23.79 11.84 -11.02
CA ASN A 563 24.31 13.21 -10.83
C ASN A 563 24.19 14.09 -12.08
N ALA A 564 24.16 13.53 -13.28
CA ALA A 564 24.00 14.31 -14.51
C ALA A 564 22.59 14.91 -14.66
N TRP A 565 21.58 14.32 -14.00
CA TRP A 565 20.21 14.82 -13.97
C TRP A 565 19.93 15.77 -12.80
N LEU A 566 20.80 15.76 -11.78
CA LEU A 566 20.66 16.54 -10.56
C LEU A 566 21.37 17.88 -10.66
N ASN A 567 20.79 18.91 -10.05
CA ASN A 567 21.49 20.19 -9.97
C ASN A 567 22.73 20.10 -9.04
N ARG A 568 23.64 21.06 -9.14
CA ARG A 568 24.92 20.99 -8.44
C ARG A 568 24.82 20.81 -6.92
N THR A 569 23.77 21.31 -6.29
CA THR A 569 23.52 21.17 -4.84
C THR A 569 22.94 19.81 -4.45
N GLU A 570 22.28 19.15 -5.37
CA GLU A 570 21.66 17.83 -5.20
C GLU A 570 22.62 16.69 -5.53
N GLN A 571 23.76 16.98 -6.16
CA GLN A 571 24.73 15.95 -6.54
C GLN A 571 25.38 15.30 -5.34
N VAL A 572 25.40 13.97 -5.33
CA VAL A 572 26.15 13.18 -4.35
C VAL A 572 27.62 13.18 -4.69
N LYS A 573 28.45 13.68 -3.77
CA LYS A 573 29.89 13.77 -3.97
C LYS A 573 30.66 12.55 -3.53
N ARG A 574 30.13 11.82 -2.56
CA ARG A 574 30.73 10.57 -2.04
C ARG A 574 29.64 9.62 -1.63
N PHE A 575 29.93 8.33 -1.74
CA PHE A 575 29.01 7.29 -1.28
C PHE A 575 29.76 6.12 -0.63
N THR A 576 29.06 5.39 0.22
CA THR A 576 29.49 4.10 0.74
C THR A 576 28.49 3.05 0.30
N LEU A 577 29.00 1.96 -0.29
CA LEU A 577 28.21 0.80 -0.68
C LEU A 577 28.14 -0.18 0.49
N LEU A 578 26.92 -0.56 0.88
CA LEU A 578 26.64 -1.48 1.97
C LEU A 578 26.13 -2.81 1.42
N GLY A 579 26.62 -3.90 1.99
CA GLY A 579 26.17 -5.26 1.68
C GLY A 579 25.20 -5.83 2.73
N GLU A 580 24.66 -4.99 3.59
CA GLU A 580 23.65 -5.37 4.58
C GLU A 580 22.27 -5.02 4.01
N GLU A 581 21.34 -5.96 4.05
CA GLU A 581 19.96 -5.69 3.66
C GLU A 581 19.25 -4.88 4.75
N TRP A 582 18.58 -3.78 4.35
CA TRP A 582 17.74 -3.02 5.26
C TRP A 582 16.32 -3.56 5.26
N GLY A 583 15.75 -3.73 6.45
CA GLY A 583 14.41 -4.27 6.63
C GLY A 583 13.71 -3.73 7.88
N PRO A 584 12.43 -4.09 8.04
CA PRO A 584 11.68 -3.77 9.25
C PRO A 584 12.23 -4.47 10.51
N GLU A 585 12.72 -5.70 10.37
CA GLU A 585 13.28 -6.49 11.48
C GLU A 585 14.62 -5.92 11.94
N SER A 586 15.48 -5.49 11.02
CA SER A 586 16.76 -4.83 11.32
C SER A 586 16.60 -3.36 11.74
N GLY A 587 15.43 -2.79 11.52
CA GLY A 587 14.99 -1.50 12.04
C GLY A 587 15.23 -0.29 11.13
N GLU A 588 15.88 -0.44 9.99
CA GLU A 588 16.13 0.66 9.04
C GLU A 588 14.88 1.06 8.26
N LEU A 589 13.96 0.13 8.08
CA LEU A 589 12.70 0.40 7.38
C LEU A 589 11.51 0.35 8.34
N THR A 590 10.45 1.05 7.97
CA THR A 590 9.15 0.87 8.61
C THR A 590 8.49 -0.43 8.11
N PRO A 591 7.44 -0.95 8.77
CA PRO A 591 6.65 -2.06 8.24
C PRO A 591 6.08 -1.83 6.84
N SER A 592 5.90 -0.57 6.44
CA SER A 592 5.49 -0.15 5.10
C SER A 592 6.67 0.13 4.16
N MET A 593 7.90 -0.37 4.49
CA MET A 593 9.12 -0.27 3.69
C MET A 593 9.65 1.15 3.45
N LYS A 594 9.29 2.12 4.30
CA LYS A 594 9.83 3.50 4.27
C LYS A 594 11.08 3.61 5.14
N LEU A 595 12.05 4.44 4.71
CA LEU A 595 13.29 4.67 5.45
C LEU A 595 13.04 5.28 6.85
N ARG A 596 13.62 4.68 7.86
CA ARG A 596 13.71 5.27 9.22
C ARG A 596 15.01 6.06 9.33
N ARG A 597 15.04 7.23 8.68
CA ARG A 597 16.24 8.06 8.52
C ARG A 597 17.00 8.32 9.82
N GLY A 598 16.29 8.55 10.92
CA GLY A 598 16.89 8.74 12.25
C GLY A 598 17.66 7.51 12.72
N VAL A 599 17.08 6.32 12.56
CA VAL A 599 17.72 5.04 12.94
C VAL A 599 18.95 4.79 12.07
N ILE A 600 18.83 4.97 10.75
CA ILE A 600 19.93 4.77 9.80
C ILE A 600 21.07 5.76 10.11
N ARG A 601 20.77 7.04 10.30
CA ARG A 601 21.78 8.05 10.65
C ARG A 601 22.49 7.72 11.98
N HIS A 602 21.78 7.21 12.97
CA HIS A 602 22.38 6.78 14.22
C HIS A 602 23.29 5.57 14.02
N LYS A 603 22.79 4.51 13.37
CA LYS A 603 23.53 3.26 13.12
C LYS A 603 24.79 3.47 12.29
N TYR A 604 24.72 4.26 11.23
CA TYR A 604 25.81 4.49 10.27
C TYR A 604 26.51 5.85 10.42
N GLY A 605 26.27 6.55 11.52
CA GLY A 605 26.79 7.91 11.74
C GLY A 605 28.30 8.03 11.55
N ARG A 606 29.08 7.06 12.03
CA ARG A 606 30.54 7.03 11.84
C ARG A 606 30.94 6.91 10.37
N ILE A 607 30.18 6.22 9.56
CA ILE A 607 30.45 6.06 8.12
C ILE A 607 30.13 7.38 7.41
N LEU A 608 28.98 7.99 7.73
CA LEU A 608 28.57 9.29 7.20
C LEU A 608 29.61 10.37 7.50
N GLU A 609 30.08 10.47 8.75
CA GLU A 609 31.09 11.45 9.15
C GLU A 609 32.42 11.25 8.42
N ARG A 610 32.89 10.02 8.24
CA ARG A 610 34.13 9.73 7.48
C ARG A 610 34.07 10.24 6.06
N MET A 611 32.90 10.23 5.42
CA MET A 611 32.75 10.75 4.05
C MET A 611 32.95 12.27 3.95
N TYR A 612 32.85 13.02 5.06
CA TYR A 612 33.15 14.44 5.10
C TYR A 612 34.59 14.73 5.56
N ALA A 613 35.23 13.83 6.27
CA ALA A 613 36.57 13.99 6.80
C ALA A 613 37.68 13.70 5.76
N MET A 614 37.35 13.05 4.66
CA MET A 614 38.24 12.80 3.52
C MET A 614 38.20 13.97 2.57
#